data_dbc8a6ae14285b576d78151dddc9e3e3
#
_entry.id   dbc8a6ae14285b576d78151dddc9e3e3
#
_cell.length_a   1.000
_cell.length_b   1.000
_cell.length_c   1.000
_cell.angle_alpha   90.00
_cell.angle_beta   90.00
_cell.angle_gamma   90.00
#
_symmetry.space_group_name_H-M   'P 1'
#
loop_
_entity.id
_entity.type
_entity.pdbx_description
1 polymer ?
#
loop_
_entity_poly.entity_id
_entity_poly.type
_entity_poly.pdbx_seq_one_letter_code
_entity_poly.pdbx_strand_id
1 'polypeptide(L)' 'MVKVTAAEVNKLRKTTGAGMMDCKKALVEADGNFDSAIEILRKNCRS' A
#
# COMPACT_ATOMS: atom_id res chain seq x y z
N MET A 1 -15.91 -4.53 -1.98
CA MET A 1 -14.97 -4.87 -3.04
C MET A 1 -13.76 -3.97 -3.04
N VAL A 2 -12.61 -4.56 -3.14
CA VAL A 2 -11.38 -3.80 -3.10
C VAL A 2 -11.04 -3.27 -4.49
N LYS A 3 -10.75 -1.97 -4.56
CA LYS A 3 -10.36 -1.35 -5.81
C LYS A 3 -8.92 -0.91 -5.73
N VAL A 4 -8.05 -1.72 -6.26
CA VAL A 4 -6.63 -1.40 -6.27
C VAL A 4 -6.17 -1.24 -7.71
N THR A 5 -5.74 -0.03 -8.05
CA THR A 5 -5.28 0.27 -9.39
C THR A 5 -3.78 0.51 -9.40
N ALA A 6 -3.19 0.44 -10.60
CA ALA A 6 -1.76 0.69 -10.72
C ALA A 6 -1.40 2.09 -10.25
N ALA A 7 -2.29 3.04 -10.47
CA ALA A 7 -2.05 4.41 -10.04
C ALA A 7 -1.95 4.49 -8.51
N GLU A 8 -2.84 3.77 -7.85
CA GLU A 8 -2.82 3.73 -6.39
C GLU A 8 -1.54 3.11 -5.88
N VAL A 9 -1.15 2.00 -6.49
CA VAL A 9 0.07 1.31 -6.09
C VAL A 9 1.28 2.21 -6.30
N ASN A 10 1.34 2.88 -7.43
CA ASN A 10 2.44 3.78 -7.73
C ASN A 10 2.52 4.92 -6.72
N LYS A 11 1.38 5.49 -6.40
CA LYS A 11 1.33 6.59 -5.45
C LYS A 11 1.81 6.14 -4.09
N LEU A 12 1.33 4.99 -3.65
CA LEU A 12 1.73 4.45 -2.36
C LEU A 12 3.21 4.14 -2.33
N ARG A 13 3.72 3.62 -3.44
CA ARG A 13 5.12 3.30 -3.56
C ARG A 13 5.99 4.54 -3.38
N LYS A 14 5.59 5.63 -4.02
CA LYS A 14 6.34 6.88 -3.91
C LYS A 14 6.25 7.46 -2.51
N THR A 15 5.12 7.26 -1.87
CA THR A 15 4.91 7.82 -0.54
C THR A 15 5.68 7.05 0.52
N THR A 16 5.69 5.73 0.42
CA THR A 16 6.29 4.88 1.43
C THR A 16 7.66 4.34 1.03
N GLY A 17 7.90 4.23 -0.28
CA GLY A 17 9.15 3.64 -0.75
C GLY A 17 9.14 2.13 -0.70
N ALA A 18 8.01 1.52 -0.40
CA ALA A 18 7.92 0.07 -0.34
C ALA A 18 7.87 -0.52 -1.75
N GLY A 19 8.06 -1.83 -1.82
CA GLY A 19 8.02 -2.52 -3.09
C GLY A 19 6.61 -2.52 -3.69
N MET A 20 6.56 -2.75 -4.98
CA MET A 20 5.28 -2.73 -5.67
C MET A 20 4.31 -3.77 -5.10
N MET A 21 4.81 -4.97 -4.87
CA MET A 21 3.95 -6.03 -4.34
C MET A 21 3.50 -5.73 -2.93
N ASP A 22 4.37 -5.15 -2.14
CA ASP A 22 4.00 -4.77 -0.77
C ASP A 22 2.91 -3.73 -0.78
N CYS A 23 3.03 -2.75 -1.67
CA CYS A 23 2.01 -1.71 -1.79
C CYS A 23 0.67 -2.31 -2.19
N LYS A 24 0.70 -3.22 -3.14
CA LYS A 24 -0.51 -3.86 -3.60
C LYS A 24 -1.17 -4.63 -2.46
N LYS A 25 -0.38 -5.40 -1.75
CA LYS A 25 -0.92 -6.18 -0.63
C LYS A 25 -1.49 -5.27 0.44
N ALA A 26 -0.78 -4.20 0.75
CA ALA A 26 -1.24 -3.28 1.77
C ALA A 26 -2.57 -2.65 1.36
N LEU A 27 -2.69 -2.28 0.11
CA LEU A 27 -3.93 -1.68 -0.37
C LEU A 27 -5.09 -2.67 -0.32
N VAL A 28 -4.81 -3.91 -0.65
CA VAL A 28 -5.84 -4.95 -0.59
C VAL A 28 -6.28 -5.15 0.86
N GLU A 29 -5.34 -5.24 1.77
CA GLU A 29 -5.66 -5.42 3.17
C GLU A 29 -6.38 -4.20 3.74
N ALA A 30 -6.01 -3.04 3.25
CA ALA A 30 -6.63 -1.79 3.70
C ALA A 30 -7.96 -1.52 3.01
N ASP A 31 -8.41 -2.45 2.19
CA ASP A 31 -9.68 -2.31 1.49
C ASP A 31 -9.67 -1.06 0.60
N GLY A 32 -8.52 -0.81 -0.01
CA GLY A 32 -8.39 0.33 -0.90
C GLY A 32 -8.14 1.66 -0.19
N ASN A 33 -8.00 1.62 1.13
CA ASN A 33 -7.79 2.84 1.90
C ASN A 33 -6.30 3.19 1.92
N PHE A 34 -5.98 4.37 1.37
CA PHE A 34 -4.59 4.78 1.25
C PHE A 34 -3.91 4.93 2.61
N ASP A 35 -4.58 5.61 3.53
CA ASP A 35 -4.03 5.84 4.86
C ASP A 35 -3.79 4.53 5.60
N SER A 36 -4.76 3.64 5.54
CA SER A 36 -4.61 2.34 6.18
C SER A 36 -3.48 1.53 5.56
N ALA A 37 -3.33 1.64 4.25
CA ALA A 37 -2.27 0.94 3.55
C ALA A 37 -0.90 1.43 4.04
N ILE A 38 -0.78 2.73 4.24
CA ILE A 38 0.46 3.29 4.74
C ILE A 38 0.78 2.72 6.13
N GLU A 39 -0.23 2.63 6.96
CA GLU A 39 -0.07 2.08 8.30
C GLU A 39 0.38 0.63 8.25
N ILE A 40 -0.24 -0.13 7.36
CA ILE A 40 0.12 -1.54 7.23
C ILE A 40 1.58 -1.67 6.81
N LEU A 41 2.00 -0.85 5.86
CA LEU A 41 3.38 -0.90 5.39
C LEU A 41 4.36 -0.50 6.48
N ARG A 42 3.97 0.47 7.28
CA ARG A 42 4.83 0.91 8.37
C ARG A 42 4.99 -0.18 9.43
N LYS A 43 3.91 -0.89 9.69
CA LYS A 43 3.95 -2.00 10.66
C LYS A 43 4.82 -3.14 10.18
N ASN A 44 4.74 -3.42 8.88
CA ASN A 44 5.49 -4.52 8.31
C ASN A 44 6.88 -4.11 7.87
N CYS A 45 7.20 -2.84 7.99
CA CYS A 45 8.49 -2.36 7.55
C CYS A 45 9.57 -2.84 8.50
N ARG A 46 10.56 -3.46 7.92
CA ARG A 46 11.73 -3.88 8.68
C ARG A 46 12.86 -2.99 8.26
N SER A 47 13.29 -2.19 9.10
CA SER A 47 14.39 -1.33 8.71
C SER A 47 15.72 -2.05 8.78
#